data_de41356433c0857d42ffd04404db5b12
#
_entry.id   de41356433c0857d42ffd04404db5b12
#
_cell.length_a   1.000
_cell.length_b   1.000
_cell.length_c   1.000
_cell.angle_alpha   90.00
_cell.angle_beta   90.00
_cell.angle_gamma   90.00
#
_symmetry.space_group_name_H-M   'P 1'
#
loop_
_entity.id
_entity.type
_entity.pdbx_description
1 polymer ?
#
loop_
_entity_poly.entity_id
_entity_poly.type
_entity_poly.pdbx_seq_one_letter_code
_entity_poly.pdbx_strand_id
1 'polypeptide(L)'
;ILALERASLTEVVTVSKNAAQQPKVHMSLQEGEQWQVGDLLSAMLLRSYNDAAVALAEQTSGSVAKFCAEMTKKAKEIGARDTVFGSPNGLDSHLTAEQHHSTAYDMALIGAYALENETFREIIAQQEIYVSDLTGKHPCSVTNADRFLQEYSGALGIKTGYTNRAGHCFVGAAERDGVRLVSAVLGSGWGDVGKQKKWTD
;
A
#
# COMPACT_ATOMS: atom_id res chain seq x y z
N ILE A 1 3.28 6.16 3.43
CA ILE A 1 4.12 7.33 3.74
C ILE A 1 3.64 8.03 5.01
N LEU A 2 2.36 8.43 5.13
CA LEU A 2 1.89 9.15 6.33
C LEU A 2 2.22 8.44 7.65
N ALA A 3 2.07 7.10 7.69
CA ALA A 3 2.45 6.32 8.87
C ALA A 3 3.96 6.42 9.16
N LEU A 4 4.82 6.35 8.13
CA LEU A 4 6.27 6.50 8.27
C LEU A 4 6.71 7.92 8.70
N GLU A 5 5.93 8.93 8.36
CA GLU A 5 6.22 10.32 8.75
C GLU A 5 5.78 10.64 10.17
N ARG A 6 4.90 9.82 10.79
CA ARG A 6 4.21 10.19 12.04
C ARG A 6 4.33 9.21 13.17
N ALA A 7 4.60 7.94 12.87
CA ALA A 7 4.67 6.89 13.86
C ALA A 7 6.07 6.24 13.89
N SER A 8 6.49 5.80 15.05
CA SER A 8 7.66 4.92 15.17
C SER A 8 7.28 3.49 14.69
N LEU A 9 8.21 2.81 14.05
CA LEU A 9 8.01 1.41 13.64
C LEU A 9 7.74 0.47 14.83
N THR A 10 8.23 0.82 16.02
CA THR A 10 8.03 0.08 17.26
C THR A 10 6.78 0.50 18.03
N GLU A 11 6.05 1.51 17.57
CA GLU A 11 4.78 1.92 18.15
C GLU A 11 3.75 0.78 18.06
N VAL A 12 2.90 0.66 19.09
CA VAL A 12 1.92 -0.42 19.18
C VAL A 12 0.59 0.02 18.60
N VAL A 13 0.09 -0.78 17.69
CA VAL A 13 -1.27 -0.68 17.13
C VAL A 13 -2.16 -1.69 17.85
N THR A 14 -3.29 -1.24 18.37
CA THR A 14 -4.35 -2.15 18.84
C THR A 14 -5.39 -2.29 17.73
N VAL A 15 -5.62 -3.52 17.30
CA VAL A 15 -6.55 -3.84 16.20
C VAL A 15 -7.98 -3.53 16.62
N SER A 16 -8.66 -2.67 15.88
CA SER A 16 -10.07 -2.35 16.07
C SER A 16 -10.97 -3.42 15.48
N LYS A 17 -12.23 -3.45 15.91
CA LYS A 17 -13.27 -4.25 15.28
C LYS A 17 -13.42 -3.97 13.79
N ASN A 18 -13.32 -2.69 13.39
CA ASN A 18 -13.40 -2.29 11.99
C ASN A 18 -12.25 -2.85 11.17
N ALA A 19 -11.02 -2.79 11.66
CA ALA A 19 -9.86 -3.39 11.00
C ALA A 19 -10.02 -4.91 10.88
N ALA A 20 -10.38 -5.60 11.97
CA ALA A 20 -10.56 -7.06 11.99
C ALA A 20 -11.65 -7.58 11.03
N GLN A 21 -12.63 -6.73 10.67
CA GLN A 21 -13.73 -7.09 9.77
C GLN A 21 -13.48 -6.76 8.30
N GLN A 22 -12.27 -6.34 7.94
CA GLN A 22 -11.96 -6.01 6.54
C GLN A 22 -12.03 -7.24 5.63
N PRO A 23 -12.52 -7.07 4.38
CA PRO A 23 -12.62 -8.17 3.43
C PRO A 23 -11.23 -8.63 2.96
N LYS A 24 -11.17 -9.80 2.34
CA LYS A 24 -9.95 -10.32 1.70
C LYS A 24 -9.43 -9.33 0.63
N VAL A 25 -8.12 -9.15 0.52
CA VAL A 25 -6.99 -9.85 1.13
C VAL A 25 -6.73 -9.29 2.54
N HIS A 26 -6.55 -10.14 3.55
CA HIS A 26 -6.31 -9.72 4.94
C HIS A 26 -5.35 -10.70 5.66
N MET A 27 -4.71 -10.24 6.72
CA MET A 27 -3.88 -11.06 7.62
C MET A 27 -4.72 -11.93 8.58
N SER A 28 -6.02 -11.68 8.65
CA SER A 28 -6.95 -12.24 9.66
C SER A 28 -6.70 -11.70 11.06
N LEU A 29 -6.35 -10.43 11.16
CA LEU A 29 -6.18 -9.74 12.45
C LEU A 29 -7.44 -9.87 13.31
N GLN A 30 -7.26 -10.09 14.61
CA GLN A 30 -8.37 -10.20 15.55
C GLN A 30 -8.53 -8.90 16.36
N GLU A 31 -9.77 -8.53 16.69
CA GLU A 31 -10.05 -7.37 17.53
C GLU A 31 -9.30 -7.50 18.88
N GLY A 32 -8.61 -6.43 19.25
CA GLY A 32 -7.82 -6.36 20.49
C GLY A 32 -6.39 -6.90 20.38
N GLU A 33 -6.00 -7.55 19.27
CA GLU A 33 -4.60 -7.90 19.06
C GLU A 33 -3.72 -6.64 19.03
N GLN A 34 -2.48 -6.80 19.48
CA GLN A 34 -1.49 -5.73 19.47
C GLN A 34 -0.32 -6.09 18.55
N TRP A 35 0.01 -5.18 17.66
CA TRP A 35 1.06 -5.34 16.66
C TRP A 35 1.98 -4.13 16.63
N GLN A 36 3.21 -4.29 16.16
CA GLN A 36 4.06 -3.13 15.85
C GLN A 36 3.63 -2.48 14.54
N VAL A 37 3.71 -1.14 14.47
CA VAL A 37 3.47 -0.37 13.22
C VAL A 37 4.32 -0.91 12.08
N GLY A 38 5.61 -1.22 12.33
CA GLY A 38 6.53 -1.75 11.33
C GLY A 38 6.09 -3.06 10.71
N ASP A 39 5.56 -3.99 11.53
CA ASP A 39 5.09 -5.30 11.08
C ASP A 39 3.85 -5.17 10.19
N LEU A 40 2.85 -4.39 10.63
CA LEU A 40 1.64 -4.15 9.84
C LEU A 40 1.94 -3.38 8.56
N LEU A 41 2.85 -2.40 8.62
CA LEU A 41 3.25 -1.61 7.46
C LEU A 41 3.96 -2.48 6.41
N SER A 42 4.89 -3.32 6.85
CA SER A 42 5.60 -4.25 5.98
C SER A 42 4.64 -5.26 5.33
N ALA A 43 3.79 -5.88 6.12
CA ALA A 43 2.79 -6.83 5.63
C ALA A 43 1.81 -6.19 4.63
N MET A 44 1.33 -4.97 4.92
CA MET A 44 0.47 -4.21 4.02
C MET A 44 1.17 -3.85 2.70
N LEU A 45 2.43 -3.42 2.73
CA LEU A 45 3.17 -3.05 1.53
C LEU A 45 3.46 -4.27 0.66
N LEU A 46 3.90 -5.37 1.25
CA LEU A 46 4.26 -6.59 0.51
C LEU A 46 3.05 -7.34 -0.05
N ARG A 47 1.94 -7.41 0.70
CA ARG A 47 0.82 -8.29 0.36
C ARG A 47 -0.53 -7.60 0.16
N SER A 48 -0.60 -6.27 0.39
CA SER A 48 -1.86 -5.49 0.24
C SER A 48 -2.96 -5.89 1.24
N TYR A 49 -2.60 -6.17 2.48
CA TYR A 49 -3.58 -6.58 3.48
C TYR A 49 -4.50 -5.40 3.89
N ASN A 50 -5.80 -5.59 3.72
CA ASN A 50 -6.83 -4.57 3.97
C ASN A 50 -6.98 -4.24 5.45
N ASP A 51 -6.96 -5.24 6.31
CA ASP A 51 -7.05 -5.10 7.76
C ASP A 51 -5.85 -4.33 8.33
N ALA A 52 -4.64 -4.64 7.89
CA ALA A 52 -3.43 -3.90 8.27
C ALA A 52 -3.49 -2.44 7.83
N ALA A 53 -3.98 -2.15 6.62
CA ALA A 53 -4.12 -0.79 6.13
C ALA A 53 -5.12 0.04 6.97
N VAL A 54 -6.25 -0.56 7.36
CA VAL A 54 -7.25 0.10 8.21
C VAL A 54 -6.72 0.31 9.63
N ALA A 55 -6.07 -0.70 10.22
CA ALA A 55 -5.47 -0.58 11.55
C ALA A 55 -4.42 0.54 11.62
N LEU A 56 -3.54 0.63 10.60
CA LEU A 56 -2.57 1.71 10.48
C LEU A 56 -3.22 3.08 10.28
N ALA A 57 -4.28 3.17 9.49
CA ALA A 57 -5.00 4.42 9.27
C ALA A 57 -5.64 4.96 10.55
N GLU A 58 -6.27 4.07 11.32
CA GLU A 58 -6.89 4.41 12.61
C GLU A 58 -5.85 4.80 13.65
N GLN A 59 -4.73 4.07 13.75
CA GLN A 59 -3.61 4.42 14.62
C GLN A 59 -3.00 5.77 14.27
N THR A 60 -2.74 6.02 13.00
CA THR A 60 -2.03 7.23 12.55
C THR A 60 -2.86 8.50 12.70
N SER A 61 -4.17 8.45 12.50
CA SER A 61 -5.04 9.63 12.41
C SER A 61 -6.28 9.57 13.28
N GLY A 62 -6.48 8.51 14.04
CA GLY A 62 -7.64 8.29 14.92
C GLY A 62 -8.90 7.84 14.20
N SER A 63 -8.97 7.90 12.86
CA SER A 63 -10.06 7.33 12.06
C SER A 63 -9.68 7.20 10.59
N VAL A 64 -10.33 6.26 9.89
CA VAL A 64 -10.17 6.06 8.44
C VAL A 64 -10.50 7.34 7.65
N ALA A 65 -11.62 8.01 7.99
CA ALA A 65 -12.03 9.21 7.27
C ALA A 65 -11.00 10.36 7.38
N LYS A 66 -10.45 10.56 8.59
CA LYS A 66 -9.42 11.58 8.81
C LYS A 66 -8.12 11.21 8.09
N PHE A 67 -7.72 9.94 8.13
CA PHE A 67 -6.54 9.46 7.41
C PHE A 67 -6.66 9.68 5.89
N CYS A 68 -7.81 9.35 5.29
CA CYS A 68 -8.07 9.57 3.85
C CYS A 68 -8.03 11.05 3.48
N ALA A 69 -8.57 11.94 4.33
CA ALA A 69 -8.46 13.39 4.13
C ALA A 69 -7.00 13.86 4.16
N GLU A 70 -6.21 13.32 5.07
CA GLU A 70 -4.78 13.62 5.19
C GLU A 70 -3.97 13.03 4.03
N MET A 71 -4.30 11.82 3.52
CA MET A 71 -3.74 11.27 2.29
C MET A 71 -3.99 12.20 1.08
N THR A 72 -5.22 12.67 0.93
CA THR A 72 -5.62 13.60 -0.13
C THR A 72 -4.88 14.94 -0.02
N LYS A 73 -4.74 15.46 1.20
CA LYS A 73 -3.97 16.68 1.46
C LYS A 73 -2.49 16.50 1.09
N LYS A 74 -1.87 15.39 1.54
CA LYS A 74 -0.47 15.07 1.21
C LYS A 74 -0.28 14.91 -0.31
N ALA A 75 -1.19 14.24 -1.02
CA ALA A 75 -1.13 14.12 -2.48
C ALA A 75 -1.07 15.51 -3.15
N LYS A 76 -1.92 16.44 -2.74
CA LYS A 76 -1.90 17.82 -3.26
C LYS A 76 -0.61 18.56 -2.93
N GLU A 77 -0.07 18.39 -1.74
CA GLU A 77 1.19 19.02 -1.30
C GLU A 77 2.38 18.59 -2.16
N ILE A 78 2.42 17.32 -2.60
CA ILE A 78 3.48 16.80 -3.46
C ILE A 78 3.21 16.99 -4.96
N GLY A 79 2.12 17.67 -5.33
CA GLY A 79 1.79 18.00 -6.72
C GLY A 79 0.81 17.04 -7.41
N ALA A 80 0.36 15.97 -6.77
CA ALA A 80 -0.65 15.04 -7.26
C ALA A 80 -2.06 15.64 -7.06
N ARG A 81 -2.46 16.54 -7.96
CA ARG A 81 -3.62 17.43 -7.79
C ARG A 81 -4.95 16.79 -8.16
N ASP A 82 -4.92 15.79 -9.05
CA ASP A 82 -6.10 15.07 -9.54
C ASP A 82 -6.27 13.74 -8.78
N THR A 83 -5.97 13.77 -7.47
CA THR A 83 -6.04 12.60 -6.59
C THR A 83 -6.90 12.88 -5.37
N VAL A 84 -7.86 11.99 -5.11
CA VAL A 84 -8.69 11.96 -3.90
C VAL A 84 -8.70 10.54 -3.36
N PHE A 85 -8.39 10.39 -2.08
CA PHE A 85 -8.42 9.11 -1.38
C PHE A 85 -9.68 9.00 -0.51
N GLY A 86 -10.55 8.04 -0.81
CA GLY A 86 -11.75 7.71 -0.03
C GLY A 86 -11.58 6.46 0.85
N SER A 87 -10.49 5.69 0.63
CA SER A 87 -10.15 4.54 1.45
C SER A 87 -8.64 4.41 1.63
N PRO A 88 -8.15 3.80 2.75
CA PRO A 88 -6.73 3.61 3.00
C PRO A 88 -6.14 2.39 2.28
N ASN A 89 -7.00 1.47 1.83
CA ASN A 89 -6.65 0.18 1.23
C ASN A 89 -6.98 0.08 -0.26
N GLY A 90 -7.56 1.14 -0.86
CA GLY A 90 -7.93 1.17 -2.27
C GLY A 90 -9.27 0.50 -2.61
N LEU A 91 -9.99 -0.04 -1.62
CA LEU A 91 -11.33 -0.58 -1.86
C LEU A 91 -12.31 0.55 -2.21
N ASP A 92 -13.05 0.37 -3.30
CA ASP A 92 -13.84 1.42 -3.95
C ASP A 92 -15.33 1.06 -4.14
N SER A 93 -15.79 -0.09 -3.63
CA SER A 93 -17.14 -0.60 -3.88
C SER A 93 -18.27 0.31 -3.38
N HIS A 94 -18.01 1.17 -2.39
CA HIS A 94 -18.98 2.09 -1.79
C HIS A 94 -18.66 3.56 -2.07
N LEU A 95 -17.70 3.84 -2.94
CA LEU A 95 -17.21 5.18 -3.24
C LEU A 95 -17.58 5.60 -4.66
N THR A 96 -17.89 6.88 -4.84
CA THR A 96 -18.03 7.46 -6.19
C THR A 96 -16.66 7.81 -6.78
N ALA A 97 -16.61 8.11 -8.08
CA ALA A 97 -15.37 8.54 -8.73
C ALA A 97 -14.83 9.87 -8.15
N GLU A 98 -15.71 10.75 -7.68
CA GLU A 98 -15.31 12.00 -7.03
C GLU A 98 -14.70 11.76 -5.64
N GLN A 99 -15.11 10.68 -4.98
CA GLN A 99 -14.63 10.33 -3.64
C GLN A 99 -13.33 9.53 -3.64
N HIS A 100 -13.02 8.81 -4.74
CA HIS A 100 -11.82 7.99 -4.85
C HIS A 100 -11.36 7.87 -6.30
N HIS A 101 -10.29 8.59 -6.64
CA HIS A 101 -9.70 8.58 -7.98
C HIS A 101 -8.25 9.06 -7.94
N SER A 102 -7.53 8.76 -9.01
CA SER A 102 -6.20 9.29 -9.29
C SER A 102 -5.93 9.24 -10.80
N THR A 103 -4.79 9.79 -11.21
CA THR A 103 -4.24 9.67 -12.57
C THR A 103 -2.94 8.86 -12.55
N ALA A 104 -2.52 8.34 -13.70
CA ALA A 104 -1.23 7.65 -13.80
C ALA A 104 -0.07 8.60 -13.45
N TYR A 105 -0.15 9.86 -13.87
CA TYR A 105 0.84 10.88 -13.53
C TYR A 105 0.94 11.11 -12.02
N ASP A 106 -0.19 11.30 -11.35
CA ASP A 106 -0.23 11.51 -9.90
C ASP A 106 0.28 10.30 -9.12
N MET A 107 -0.07 9.09 -9.56
CA MET A 107 0.43 7.87 -8.93
C MET A 107 1.93 7.69 -9.11
N ALA A 108 2.49 8.11 -10.26
CA ALA A 108 3.94 8.13 -10.45
C ALA A 108 4.62 9.16 -9.54
N LEU A 109 4.04 10.36 -9.36
CA LEU A 109 4.54 11.36 -8.41
C LEU A 109 4.53 10.84 -6.96
N ILE A 110 3.43 10.20 -6.55
CA ILE A 110 3.30 9.59 -5.21
C ILE A 110 4.35 8.48 -5.04
N GLY A 111 4.56 7.65 -6.06
CA GLY A 111 5.59 6.63 -6.05
C GLY A 111 7.00 7.22 -5.94
N ALA A 112 7.30 8.26 -6.70
CA ALA A 112 8.59 8.96 -6.64
C ALA A 112 8.83 9.56 -5.25
N TYR A 113 7.85 10.25 -4.68
CA TYR A 113 7.92 10.78 -3.32
C TYR A 113 8.14 9.69 -2.27
N ALA A 114 7.44 8.56 -2.41
CA ALA A 114 7.58 7.44 -1.48
C ALA A 114 9.01 6.87 -1.47
N LEU A 115 9.66 6.82 -2.63
CA LEU A 115 11.03 6.33 -2.78
C LEU A 115 12.10 7.24 -2.16
N GLU A 116 11.80 8.47 -1.80
CA GLU A 116 12.72 9.32 -1.03
C GLU A 116 12.87 8.84 0.42
N ASN A 117 11.90 8.11 0.96
CA ASN A 117 11.96 7.52 2.29
C ASN A 117 12.76 6.20 2.27
N GLU A 118 13.86 6.15 3.02
CA GLU A 118 14.75 4.99 3.08
C GLU A 118 14.04 3.74 3.63
N THR A 119 13.34 3.89 4.75
CA THR A 119 12.58 2.78 5.37
C THR A 119 11.53 2.22 4.42
N PHE A 120 10.86 3.08 3.62
CA PHE A 120 9.94 2.61 2.61
C PHE A 120 10.64 1.73 1.57
N ARG A 121 11.82 2.16 1.06
CA ARG A 121 12.61 1.36 0.09
C ARG A 121 13.05 0.04 0.69
N GLU A 122 13.53 0.05 1.93
CA GLU A 122 13.96 -1.17 2.64
C GLU A 122 12.81 -2.18 2.78
N ILE A 123 11.60 -1.71 3.13
CA ILE A 123 10.44 -2.58 3.28
C ILE A 123 10.04 -3.19 1.95
N ILE A 124 9.83 -2.38 0.91
CA ILE A 124 9.33 -2.90 -0.39
C ILE A 124 10.33 -3.80 -1.13
N ALA A 125 11.62 -3.70 -0.82
CA ALA A 125 12.66 -4.57 -1.38
C ALA A 125 12.67 -6.00 -0.79
N GLN A 126 11.99 -6.22 0.34
CA GLN A 126 11.98 -7.53 0.99
C GLN A 126 11.16 -8.53 0.18
N GLN A 127 11.68 -9.75 0.04
CA GLN A 127 10.99 -10.84 -0.68
C GLN A 127 10.00 -11.58 0.22
N GLU A 128 10.37 -11.76 1.48
CA GLU A 128 9.58 -12.42 2.50
C GLU A 128 9.91 -11.85 3.88
N ILE A 129 8.90 -11.76 4.73
CA ILE A 129 9.05 -11.36 6.13
C ILE A 129 8.28 -12.31 7.04
N TYR A 130 8.72 -12.40 8.29
CA TYR A 130 8.02 -13.10 9.37
C TYR A 130 7.64 -12.07 10.42
N VAL A 131 6.36 -11.96 10.71
CA VAL A 131 5.80 -11.02 11.69
C VAL A 131 4.86 -11.74 12.63
N SER A 132 4.62 -11.18 13.80
CA SER A 132 3.67 -11.72 14.77
C SER A 132 3.05 -10.61 15.61
N ASP A 133 1.88 -10.87 16.18
CA ASP A 133 1.35 -10.06 17.26
C ASP A 133 2.33 -10.04 18.46
N LEU A 134 2.20 -9.06 19.35
CA LEU A 134 3.12 -8.90 20.50
C LEU A 134 3.13 -10.09 21.47
N THR A 135 2.14 -10.96 21.41
CA THR A 135 2.09 -12.18 22.23
C THR A 135 2.78 -13.37 21.57
N GLY A 136 3.13 -13.29 20.30
CA GLY A 136 3.69 -14.38 19.48
C GLY A 136 2.67 -15.48 19.12
N LYS A 137 1.38 -15.25 19.35
CA LYS A 137 0.33 -16.26 19.10
C LYS A 137 -0.23 -16.21 17.68
N HIS A 138 0.01 -15.14 16.96
CA HIS A 138 -0.43 -14.97 15.57
C HIS A 138 0.79 -14.78 14.63
N PRO A 139 1.63 -15.80 14.44
CA PRO A 139 2.76 -15.71 13.51
C PRO A 139 2.26 -15.73 12.06
N CYS A 140 2.86 -14.89 11.20
CA CYS A 140 2.51 -14.77 9.79
C CYS A 140 3.76 -14.69 8.93
N SER A 141 3.86 -15.53 7.90
CA SER A 141 4.81 -15.39 6.81
C SER A 141 4.17 -14.61 5.67
N VAL A 142 4.83 -13.57 5.19
CA VAL A 142 4.33 -12.66 4.17
C VAL A 142 5.31 -12.58 3.02
N THR A 143 4.94 -13.16 1.90
CA THR A 143 5.73 -13.10 0.65
C THR A 143 5.31 -11.89 -0.19
N ASN A 144 6.28 -11.17 -0.74
CA ASN A 144 6.04 -10.02 -1.59
C ASN A 144 5.29 -10.42 -2.87
N ALA A 145 4.22 -9.72 -3.18
CA ALA A 145 3.38 -9.95 -4.36
C ALA A 145 3.92 -9.27 -5.63
N ASP A 146 4.97 -8.47 -5.52
CA ASP A 146 5.55 -7.73 -6.64
C ASP A 146 6.55 -8.60 -7.41
N ARG A 147 6.10 -9.18 -8.52
CA ARG A 147 6.94 -9.98 -9.43
C ARG A 147 8.00 -9.16 -10.14
N PHE A 148 7.80 -7.86 -10.31
CA PHE A 148 8.74 -6.97 -10.99
C PHE A 148 10.11 -6.97 -10.30
N LEU A 149 10.13 -7.06 -8.97
CA LEU A 149 11.37 -7.19 -8.19
C LEU A 149 12.20 -8.42 -8.53
N GLN A 150 11.59 -9.49 -9.03
CA GLN A 150 12.25 -10.73 -9.37
C GLN A 150 12.62 -10.82 -10.85
N GLU A 151 11.83 -10.17 -11.71
CA GLU A 151 11.87 -10.36 -13.16
C GLU A 151 12.62 -9.24 -13.89
N TYR A 152 12.83 -8.07 -13.25
CA TYR A 152 13.48 -6.93 -13.89
C TYR A 152 14.74 -6.46 -13.15
N SER A 153 15.88 -6.50 -13.83
CA SER A 153 17.16 -6.05 -13.25
C SER A 153 17.13 -4.55 -12.95
N GLY A 154 17.44 -4.19 -11.70
CA GLY A 154 17.37 -2.82 -11.20
C GLY A 154 15.99 -2.41 -10.68
N ALA A 155 15.02 -3.34 -10.62
CA ALA A 155 13.71 -3.07 -10.02
C ALA A 155 13.82 -2.65 -8.56
N LEU A 156 13.06 -1.60 -8.18
CA LEU A 156 12.93 -1.10 -6.81
C LEU A 156 11.56 -1.43 -6.18
N GLY A 157 10.61 -1.93 -6.93
CA GLY A 157 9.21 -2.14 -6.56
C GLY A 157 8.33 -1.28 -7.44
N ILE A 158 7.16 -0.86 -7.02
CA ILE A 158 6.69 -0.35 -5.74
C ILE A 158 5.44 -1.11 -5.25
N LYS A 159 4.34 -1.06 -6.07
CA LYS A 159 3.07 -1.59 -5.60
C LYS A 159 2.14 -2.01 -6.73
N THR A 160 1.54 -3.17 -6.55
CA THR A 160 0.43 -3.67 -7.39
C THR A 160 -0.92 -3.34 -6.75
N GLY A 161 -1.98 -3.24 -7.57
CA GLY A 161 -3.35 -3.06 -7.11
C GLY A 161 -4.37 -3.73 -8.02
N TYR A 162 -5.52 -4.05 -7.47
CA TYR A 162 -6.67 -4.54 -8.23
C TYR A 162 -7.98 -4.27 -7.48
N THR A 163 -8.95 -3.73 -8.18
CA THR A 163 -10.37 -3.79 -7.83
C THR A 163 -11.20 -4.13 -9.07
N ASN A 164 -12.44 -4.56 -8.88
CA ASN A 164 -13.32 -4.82 -10.03
C ASN A 164 -13.64 -3.57 -10.86
N ARG A 165 -13.54 -2.37 -10.29
CA ARG A 165 -13.74 -1.11 -11.01
C ARG A 165 -12.45 -0.63 -11.68
N ALA A 166 -11.33 -0.67 -10.95
CA ALA A 166 -10.07 -0.14 -11.45
C ALA A 166 -9.34 -1.07 -12.43
N GLY A 167 -9.64 -2.37 -12.42
CA GLY A 167 -8.82 -3.35 -13.13
C GLY A 167 -7.45 -3.53 -12.46
N HIS A 168 -6.52 -4.16 -13.18
CA HIS A 168 -5.14 -4.33 -12.69
C HIS A 168 -4.36 -3.03 -12.84
N CYS A 169 -3.67 -2.66 -11.76
CA CYS A 169 -2.83 -1.46 -11.67
C CYS A 169 -1.45 -1.81 -11.13
N PHE A 170 -0.46 -1.00 -11.50
CA PHE A 170 0.91 -1.14 -11.04
C PHE A 170 1.59 0.23 -10.99
N VAL A 171 2.28 0.52 -9.91
CA VAL A 171 3.28 1.59 -9.83
C VAL A 171 4.63 0.90 -9.68
N GLY A 172 5.50 1.08 -10.67
CA GLY A 172 6.81 0.47 -10.73
C GLY A 172 7.92 1.50 -10.68
N ALA A 173 9.09 1.08 -10.20
CA ALA A 173 10.30 1.88 -10.27
C ALA A 173 11.52 0.98 -10.50
N ALA A 174 12.45 1.50 -11.25
CA ALA A 174 13.75 0.86 -11.47
C ALA A 174 14.86 1.90 -11.50
N GLU A 175 16.07 1.47 -11.13
CA GLU A 175 17.27 2.31 -11.19
C GLU A 175 18.38 1.58 -11.94
N ARG A 176 18.98 2.24 -12.93
CA ARG A 176 20.14 1.76 -13.69
C ARG A 176 21.05 2.94 -13.99
N ASP A 177 22.36 2.70 -13.87
CA ASP A 177 23.40 3.69 -14.18
C ASP A 177 23.16 5.07 -13.51
N GLY A 178 22.61 5.05 -12.28
CA GLY A 178 22.29 6.25 -11.52
C GLY A 178 21.02 6.99 -11.97
N VAL A 179 20.28 6.45 -12.95
CA VAL A 179 18.99 6.98 -13.41
C VAL A 179 17.85 6.17 -12.79
N ARG A 180 17.00 6.84 -12.01
CA ARG A 180 15.78 6.26 -11.44
C ARG A 180 14.56 6.70 -12.26
N LEU A 181 13.76 5.74 -12.68
CA LEU A 181 12.49 5.97 -13.35
C LEU A 181 11.34 5.40 -12.54
N VAL A 182 10.23 6.11 -12.55
CA VAL A 182 8.96 5.66 -11.95
C VAL A 182 7.90 5.63 -13.02
N SER A 183 7.16 4.54 -13.10
CA SER A 183 6.04 4.35 -14.03
C SER A 183 4.76 4.03 -13.27
N ALA A 184 3.62 4.37 -13.86
CA ALA A 184 2.31 3.98 -13.35
C ALA A 184 1.44 3.48 -14.51
N VAL A 185 0.95 2.25 -14.37
CA VAL A 185 -0.02 1.63 -15.27
C VAL A 185 -1.32 1.47 -14.50
N LEU A 186 -2.39 2.09 -14.97
CA LEU A 186 -3.71 2.04 -14.37
C LEU A 186 -4.70 1.41 -15.36
N GLY A 187 -5.54 0.48 -14.87
CA GLY A 187 -6.60 -0.10 -15.68
C GLY A 187 -6.10 -0.95 -16.86
N SER A 188 -5.01 -1.72 -16.69
CA SER A 188 -4.46 -2.59 -17.75
C SER A 188 -5.40 -3.75 -18.16
N GLY A 189 -6.59 -3.83 -17.57
CA GLY A 189 -7.62 -4.80 -17.87
C GLY A 189 -7.99 -5.68 -16.66
N TRP A 190 -8.82 -6.70 -16.93
CA TRP A 190 -9.40 -7.58 -15.91
C TRP A 190 -9.01 -9.03 -16.16
N GLY A 191 -9.20 -9.87 -15.12
CA GLY A 191 -8.88 -11.28 -15.18
C GLY A 191 -7.40 -11.56 -15.46
N ASP A 192 -7.10 -12.76 -15.92
CA ASP A 192 -5.71 -13.20 -16.14
C ASP A 192 -5.01 -12.41 -17.26
N VAL A 193 -5.74 -11.98 -18.28
CA VAL A 193 -5.19 -11.16 -19.38
C VAL A 193 -4.75 -9.81 -18.85
N GLY A 194 -5.59 -9.09 -18.11
CA GLY A 194 -5.22 -7.81 -17.51
C GLY A 194 -4.12 -7.95 -16.45
N LYS A 195 -4.11 -9.07 -15.73
CA LYS A 195 -3.05 -9.39 -14.77
C LYS A 195 -1.68 -9.52 -15.43
N GLN A 196 -1.61 -10.05 -16.65
CA GLN A 196 -0.36 -10.15 -17.40
C GLN A 196 0.01 -8.80 -18.05
N LYS A 197 -0.95 -8.10 -18.63
CA LYS A 197 -0.74 -6.84 -19.33
C LYS A 197 -0.05 -5.77 -18.50
N LYS A 198 -0.36 -5.65 -17.22
CA LYS A 198 0.27 -4.63 -16.35
C LYS A 198 1.80 -4.74 -16.25
N TRP A 199 2.38 -5.87 -16.70
CA TRP A 199 3.83 -6.09 -16.73
C TRP A 199 4.45 -5.78 -18.11
N THR A 200 3.62 -5.62 -19.13
CA THR A 200 4.05 -5.38 -20.51
C THR A 200 3.65 -3.98 -21.02
N ASP A 201 2.65 -3.36 -20.41
CA ASP A 201 2.21 -2.00 -20.70
C ASP A 201 3.11 -0.97 -20.01
#